data_02792a0efdddbc0e73e35ad94adeb1cb
#
_entry.id   02792a0efdddbc0e73e35ad94adeb1cb
#
_cell.length_a   1.000
_cell.length_b   1.000
_cell.length_c   1.000
_cell.angle_alpha   90.00
_cell.angle_beta   90.00
_cell.angle_gamma   90.00
#
_symmetry.space_group_name_H-M   'P 1'
#
loop_
_entity.id
_entity.type
_entity.pdbx_description
1 polymer ?
#
loop_
_entity_poly.entity_id
_entity_poly.type
_entity_poly.pdbx_seq_one_letter_code
_entity_poly.pdbx_strand_id
1 'polypeptide(L)'
;GLGFSGLTYIGERVLRLPFIRTTSLGHEVLHSWWGNGVEVNYDTGNWAEGLTTYMADYAYAQDRGGDAAEKMRIGWLRDYAALPATRERPIKDFISRSHNIEQVVGYNKVAFVFHMLKGEIGKAAFDQGLRYFWQQHKFSSAGWGDLRRSFETTSKRDLNVFFRQWIDRTGAAEISLQNAHRTADGVAFTIKQSGSPYALSIPVTLTTGREQATHRVQSASNSTAI
;
A
#
# COMPACT_ATOMS: atom_id res chain seq x y z
N GLY A 1 -3.78 -20.26 -3.49
CA GLY A 1 -2.67 -20.86 -4.22
C GLY A 1 -1.38 -20.83 -3.44
N LEU A 2 -0.34 -21.32 -4.03
CA LEU A 2 1.03 -21.23 -3.51
C LEU A 2 1.98 -21.00 -4.69
N GLY A 3 2.74 -19.93 -4.66
CA GLY A 3 3.79 -19.62 -5.63
C GLY A 3 5.14 -20.11 -5.13
N PHE A 4 5.77 -20.96 -5.93
CA PHE A 4 7.15 -21.42 -5.71
C PHE A 4 8.03 -20.94 -6.86
N SER A 5 9.34 -21.02 -6.70
CA SER A 5 10.28 -20.73 -7.78
C SER A 5 10.07 -21.68 -8.98
N GLY A 6 9.52 -21.15 -10.09
CA GLY A 6 9.24 -21.90 -11.29
C GLY A 6 8.03 -22.85 -11.23
N LEU A 7 7.25 -22.86 -10.15
CA LEU A 7 6.05 -23.69 -9.98
C LEU A 7 4.95 -22.92 -9.28
N THR A 8 3.76 -22.90 -9.84
CA THR A 8 2.56 -22.36 -9.20
C THR A 8 1.59 -23.49 -8.89
N TYR A 9 1.26 -23.69 -7.62
CA TYR A 9 0.25 -24.63 -7.18
C TYR A 9 -1.08 -23.92 -6.95
N ILE A 10 -2.13 -24.36 -7.64
CA ILE A 10 -3.49 -23.83 -7.46
C ILE A 10 -4.43 -25.02 -7.30
N GLY A 11 -5.24 -25.05 -6.25
CA GLY A 11 -6.22 -26.10 -6.01
C GLY A 11 -7.24 -26.21 -7.16
N GLU A 12 -7.60 -27.41 -7.56
CA GLU A 12 -8.49 -27.70 -8.69
C GLU A 12 -9.80 -26.89 -8.66
N ARG A 13 -10.43 -26.79 -7.47
CA ARG A 13 -11.68 -26.02 -7.30
C ARG A 13 -11.49 -24.52 -7.60
N VAL A 14 -10.33 -23.98 -7.27
CA VAL A 14 -9.98 -22.58 -7.51
C VAL A 14 -9.71 -22.35 -9.00
N LEU A 15 -9.02 -23.28 -9.68
CA LEU A 15 -8.75 -23.20 -11.12
C LEU A 15 -10.01 -23.12 -11.97
N ARG A 16 -11.13 -23.67 -11.50
CA ARG A 16 -12.42 -23.64 -12.20
C ARG A 16 -13.15 -22.31 -12.11
N LEU A 17 -12.69 -21.38 -11.25
CA LEU A 17 -13.33 -20.07 -11.10
C LEU A 17 -12.98 -19.18 -12.30
N PRO A 18 -13.98 -18.53 -12.93
CA PRO A 18 -13.77 -17.78 -14.17
C PRO A 18 -12.84 -16.57 -14.02
N PHE A 19 -12.69 -16.04 -12.80
CA PHE A 19 -11.88 -14.87 -12.49
C PHE A 19 -10.42 -15.20 -12.11
N ILE A 20 -10.07 -16.48 -11.97
CA ILE A 20 -8.75 -16.89 -11.43
C ILE A 20 -7.57 -16.34 -12.24
N ARG A 21 -7.74 -16.21 -13.56
CA ARG A 21 -6.69 -15.71 -14.47
C ARG A 21 -6.33 -14.25 -14.22
N THR A 22 -7.29 -13.46 -13.73
CA THR A 22 -7.15 -12.01 -13.48
C THR A 22 -7.11 -11.68 -11.99
N THR A 23 -6.82 -12.67 -11.16
CA THR A 23 -6.66 -12.54 -9.71
C THR A 23 -5.54 -13.47 -9.25
N SER A 24 -5.87 -14.56 -8.55
CA SER A 24 -4.91 -15.40 -7.83
C SER A 24 -3.80 -16.01 -8.71
N LEU A 25 -4.04 -16.29 -9.99
CA LEU A 25 -2.98 -16.85 -10.84
C LEU A 25 -1.81 -15.86 -11.00
N GLY A 26 -2.11 -14.60 -11.33
CA GLY A 26 -1.08 -13.55 -11.46
C GLY A 26 -0.35 -13.29 -10.14
N HIS A 27 -1.09 -13.33 -9.02
CA HIS A 27 -0.52 -13.22 -7.69
C HIS A 27 0.52 -14.32 -7.44
N GLU A 28 0.15 -15.59 -7.63
CA GLU A 28 1.06 -16.73 -7.39
C GLU A 28 2.26 -16.73 -8.36
N VAL A 29 2.05 -16.36 -9.63
CA VAL A 29 3.15 -16.25 -10.59
C VAL A 29 4.14 -15.16 -10.18
N LEU A 30 3.64 -14.03 -9.65
CA LEU A 30 4.49 -12.92 -9.24
C LEU A 30 5.34 -13.24 -8.02
N HIS A 31 4.95 -14.22 -7.21
CA HIS A 31 5.78 -14.76 -6.15
C HIS A 31 7.10 -15.38 -6.67
N SER A 32 7.24 -15.70 -7.96
CA SER A 32 8.54 -16.07 -8.53
C SER A 32 9.60 -14.98 -8.41
N TRP A 33 9.18 -13.70 -8.31
CA TRP A 33 10.05 -12.55 -8.05
C TRP A 33 10.03 -12.17 -6.56
N TRP A 34 8.84 -11.98 -5.99
CA TRP A 34 8.63 -11.43 -4.64
C TRP A 34 8.25 -12.55 -3.67
N GLY A 35 9.18 -12.96 -2.84
CA GLY A 35 9.04 -14.07 -1.90
C GLY A 35 9.92 -15.28 -2.23
N ASN A 36 10.20 -15.55 -3.51
CA ASN A 36 11.10 -16.62 -3.94
C ASN A 36 12.35 -16.08 -4.65
N GLY A 37 12.19 -15.18 -5.63
CA GLY A 37 13.34 -14.59 -6.33
C GLY A 37 14.11 -13.60 -5.46
N VAL A 38 13.42 -12.81 -4.65
CA VAL A 38 13.94 -12.14 -3.45
C VAL A 38 13.22 -12.77 -2.28
N GLU A 39 13.95 -13.48 -1.43
CA GLU A 39 13.41 -14.16 -0.27
C GLU A 39 13.01 -13.16 0.83
N VAL A 40 11.97 -13.48 1.59
CA VAL A 40 11.53 -12.64 2.70
C VAL A 40 12.43 -12.86 3.92
N ASN A 41 13.00 -11.78 4.43
CA ASN A 41 13.54 -11.78 5.80
C ASN A 41 12.37 -11.66 6.79
N TYR A 42 11.89 -12.78 7.27
CA TYR A 42 10.74 -12.87 8.17
C TYR A 42 10.97 -12.22 9.54
N ASP A 43 12.22 -11.99 9.96
CA ASP A 43 12.53 -11.24 11.19
C ASP A 43 12.04 -9.79 11.13
N THR A 44 11.82 -9.27 9.93
CA THR A 44 11.30 -7.91 9.69
C THR A 44 9.84 -7.89 9.25
N GLY A 45 9.20 -9.04 9.09
CA GLY A 45 7.84 -9.21 8.58
C GLY A 45 7.77 -9.48 7.08
N ASN A 46 6.64 -10.05 6.66
CA ASN A 46 6.40 -10.44 5.27
C ASN A 46 5.87 -9.27 4.44
N TRP A 47 6.71 -8.71 3.61
CA TRP A 47 6.39 -7.65 2.65
C TRP A 47 5.85 -8.21 1.33
N ALA A 48 6.16 -9.47 1.01
CA ALA A 48 5.95 -10.04 -0.33
C ALA A 48 4.47 -10.20 -0.67
N GLU A 49 3.63 -10.63 0.27
CA GLU A 49 2.20 -10.83 0.03
C GLU A 49 1.48 -9.54 -0.37
N GLY A 50 1.71 -8.47 0.37
CA GLY A 50 1.09 -7.18 0.05
C GLY A 50 1.67 -6.53 -1.20
N LEU A 51 2.97 -6.69 -1.47
CA LEU A 51 3.58 -6.23 -2.72
C LEU A 51 2.99 -6.98 -3.91
N THR A 52 2.85 -8.29 -3.81
CA THR A 52 2.25 -9.13 -4.84
C THR A 52 0.77 -8.78 -5.06
N THR A 53 0.00 -8.57 -3.97
CA THR A 53 -1.37 -8.06 -4.05
C THR A 53 -1.44 -6.72 -4.79
N TYR A 54 -0.51 -5.81 -4.52
CA TYR A 54 -0.47 -4.51 -5.20
C TYR A 54 -0.08 -4.64 -6.67
N MET A 55 0.91 -5.46 -7.00
CA MET A 55 1.47 -5.56 -8.35
C MET A 55 0.71 -6.52 -9.28
N ALA A 56 -0.09 -7.44 -8.73
CA ALA A 56 -0.95 -8.34 -9.50
C ALA A 56 -2.43 -7.97 -9.36
N ASP A 57 -3.03 -8.24 -8.19
CA ASP A 57 -4.48 -8.11 -8.00
C ASP A 57 -4.98 -6.67 -8.25
N TYR A 58 -4.28 -5.69 -7.69
CA TYR A 58 -4.63 -4.27 -7.89
C TYR A 58 -4.29 -3.78 -9.30
N ALA A 59 -3.19 -4.23 -9.91
CA ALA A 59 -2.88 -3.90 -11.30
C ALA A 59 -3.96 -4.39 -12.26
N TYR A 60 -4.45 -5.63 -12.09
CA TYR A 60 -5.60 -6.12 -12.86
C TYR A 60 -6.87 -5.30 -12.63
N ALA A 61 -7.08 -4.79 -11.40
CA ALA A 61 -8.19 -3.88 -11.14
C ALA A 61 -8.01 -2.55 -11.89
N GLN A 62 -6.80 -2.01 -11.97
CA GLN A 62 -6.47 -0.81 -12.74
C GLN A 62 -6.70 -1.03 -14.25
N ASP A 63 -6.31 -2.18 -14.79
CA ASP A 63 -6.51 -2.52 -16.21
C ASP A 63 -8.00 -2.64 -16.59
N ARG A 64 -8.85 -3.04 -15.63
CA ARG A 64 -10.32 -3.04 -15.82
C ARG A 64 -10.97 -1.66 -15.75
N GLY A 65 -10.22 -0.63 -15.38
CA GLY A 65 -10.67 0.76 -15.31
C GLY A 65 -10.66 1.35 -13.88
N GLY A 66 -10.73 2.68 -13.81
CA GLY A 66 -10.61 3.44 -12.57
C GLY A 66 -11.59 3.03 -11.47
N ASP A 67 -12.85 2.76 -11.83
CA ASP A 67 -13.89 2.33 -10.89
C ASP A 67 -13.57 1.01 -10.21
N ALA A 68 -12.96 0.05 -10.92
CA ALA A 68 -12.59 -1.25 -10.36
C ALA A 68 -11.44 -1.11 -9.35
N ALA A 69 -10.44 -0.29 -9.68
CA ALA A 69 -9.33 0.01 -8.79
C ALA A 69 -9.79 0.79 -7.55
N GLU A 70 -10.69 1.75 -7.72
CA GLU A 70 -11.27 2.51 -6.60
C GLU A 70 -12.09 1.61 -5.67
N LYS A 71 -12.99 0.80 -6.21
CA LYS A 71 -13.78 -0.18 -5.44
C LYS A 71 -12.88 -1.13 -4.64
N MET A 72 -11.75 -1.53 -5.21
CA MET A 72 -10.79 -2.40 -4.51
C MET A 72 -10.15 -1.66 -3.32
N ARG A 73 -9.70 -0.41 -3.49
CA ARG A 73 -9.16 0.40 -2.39
C ARG A 73 -10.20 0.65 -1.29
N ILE A 74 -11.44 0.99 -1.67
CA ILE A 74 -12.55 1.16 -0.71
C ILE A 74 -12.82 -0.15 0.04
N GLY A 75 -12.76 -1.29 -0.66
CA GLY A 75 -12.86 -2.62 -0.05
C GLY A 75 -11.79 -2.83 1.03
N TRP A 76 -10.53 -2.54 0.73
CA TRP A 76 -9.44 -2.64 1.70
C TRP A 76 -9.63 -1.73 2.93
N LEU A 77 -10.08 -0.48 2.71
CA LEU A 77 -10.35 0.46 3.80
C LEU A 77 -11.52 -0.02 4.67
N ARG A 78 -12.59 -0.52 4.05
CA ARG A 78 -13.75 -1.08 4.77
C ARG A 78 -13.35 -2.28 5.63
N ASP A 79 -12.58 -3.22 5.05
CA ASP A 79 -12.15 -4.42 5.75
C ASP A 79 -11.21 -4.07 6.90
N TYR A 80 -10.35 -3.05 6.71
CA TYR A 80 -9.49 -2.52 7.75
C TYR A 80 -10.30 -1.81 8.86
N ALA A 81 -11.28 -0.98 8.52
CA ALA A 81 -12.13 -0.29 9.48
C ALA A 81 -12.99 -1.24 10.34
N ALA A 82 -13.30 -2.44 9.81
CA ALA A 82 -13.99 -3.49 10.54
C ALA A 82 -13.09 -4.30 11.49
N LEU A 83 -11.76 -4.10 11.43
CA LEU A 83 -10.81 -4.81 12.26
C LEU A 83 -10.85 -4.28 13.71
N PRO A 84 -11.05 -5.13 14.73
CA PRO A 84 -10.95 -4.69 16.12
C PRO A 84 -9.52 -4.19 16.42
N ALA A 85 -9.39 -2.95 16.90
CA ALA A 85 -8.08 -2.33 17.17
C ALA A 85 -7.21 -3.15 18.14
N THR A 86 -7.84 -3.86 19.08
CA THR A 86 -7.15 -4.74 20.05
C THR A 86 -6.53 -5.98 19.43
N ARG A 87 -6.89 -6.32 18.20
CA ARG A 87 -6.41 -7.50 17.47
C ARG A 87 -5.42 -7.15 16.35
N GLU A 88 -5.27 -5.88 16.04
CA GLU A 88 -4.30 -5.43 15.05
C GLU A 88 -2.87 -5.59 15.60
N ARG A 89 -1.96 -6.01 14.71
CA ARG A 89 -0.52 -6.02 14.96
C ARG A 89 0.17 -5.13 13.92
N PRO A 90 1.37 -4.61 14.23
CA PRO A 90 2.17 -3.91 13.25
C PRO A 90 2.44 -4.78 12.01
N ILE A 91 2.59 -4.17 10.86
CA ILE A 91 2.89 -4.89 9.60
C ILE A 91 4.17 -5.72 9.73
N LYS A 92 5.18 -5.22 10.43
CA LYS A 92 6.44 -5.95 10.66
C LYS A 92 6.29 -7.27 11.39
N ASP A 93 5.19 -7.47 12.10
CA ASP A 93 4.90 -8.72 12.83
C ASP A 93 4.11 -9.73 11.97
N PHE A 94 3.72 -9.35 10.76
CA PHE A 94 3.03 -10.24 9.84
C PHE A 94 3.99 -11.23 9.20
N ILE A 95 3.73 -12.53 9.34
CA ILE A 95 4.52 -13.62 8.76
C ILE A 95 3.75 -14.33 7.65
N SER A 96 2.59 -14.85 7.97
CA SER A 96 1.76 -15.61 7.05
C SER A 96 0.28 -15.50 7.42
N ARG A 97 -0.59 -15.86 6.48
CA ARG A 97 -2.02 -15.85 6.70
C ARG A 97 -2.48 -17.13 7.37
N SER A 98 -3.01 -17.03 8.58
CA SER A 98 -3.72 -18.10 9.29
C SER A 98 -5.20 -17.78 9.48
N HIS A 99 -5.57 -16.50 9.57
CA HIS A 99 -6.93 -16.02 9.81
C HIS A 99 -7.25 -14.77 8.96
N ASN A 100 -8.51 -14.30 9.05
CA ASN A 100 -8.94 -13.12 8.28
C ASN A 100 -8.20 -11.83 8.64
N ILE A 101 -7.68 -11.72 9.87
CA ILE A 101 -6.95 -10.53 10.33
C ILE A 101 -5.64 -10.37 9.57
N GLU A 102 -4.90 -11.46 9.41
CA GLU A 102 -3.65 -11.45 8.64
C GLU A 102 -3.89 -11.11 7.18
N GLN A 103 -5.06 -11.51 6.61
CA GLN A 103 -5.45 -11.05 5.27
C GLN A 103 -5.58 -9.53 5.22
N VAL A 104 -6.24 -8.92 6.20
CA VAL A 104 -6.44 -7.47 6.23
C VAL A 104 -5.13 -6.73 6.44
N VAL A 105 -4.28 -7.18 7.36
CA VAL A 105 -3.01 -6.51 7.67
C VAL A 105 -1.95 -6.82 6.62
N GLY A 106 -1.67 -8.10 6.35
CA GLY A 106 -0.53 -8.51 5.53
C GLY A 106 -0.73 -8.36 4.02
N TYR A 107 -1.98 -8.36 3.55
CA TYR A 107 -2.32 -8.19 2.13
C TYR A 107 -2.90 -6.80 1.87
N ASN A 108 -4.05 -6.47 2.45
CA ASN A 108 -4.80 -5.26 2.11
C ASN A 108 -4.08 -3.99 2.58
N LYS A 109 -3.70 -3.91 3.87
CA LYS A 109 -3.01 -2.75 4.43
C LYS A 109 -1.63 -2.57 3.78
N VAL A 110 -0.86 -3.65 3.61
CA VAL A 110 0.45 -3.59 2.93
C VAL A 110 0.32 -3.14 1.49
N ALA A 111 -0.64 -3.67 0.72
CA ALA A 111 -0.88 -3.21 -0.66
C ALA A 111 -1.26 -1.72 -0.68
N PHE A 112 -2.06 -1.25 0.29
CA PHE A 112 -2.40 0.15 0.42
C PHE A 112 -1.18 1.02 0.77
N VAL A 113 -0.24 0.52 1.59
CA VAL A 113 1.03 1.21 1.88
C VAL A 113 1.85 1.40 0.60
N PHE A 114 1.98 0.38 -0.26
CA PHE A 114 2.64 0.53 -1.56
C PHE A 114 1.91 1.50 -2.49
N HIS A 115 0.57 1.53 -2.45
CA HIS A 115 -0.21 2.52 -3.19
C HIS A 115 0.10 3.95 -2.73
N MET A 116 0.14 4.19 -1.42
CA MET A 116 0.50 5.49 -0.85
C MET A 116 1.95 5.87 -1.17
N LEU A 117 2.89 4.93 -1.05
CA LEU A 117 4.29 5.14 -1.37
C LEU A 117 4.48 5.59 -2.84
N LYS A 118 3.83 4.88 -3.77
CA LYS A 118 3.85 5.27 -5.20
C LYS A 118 3.27 6.68 -5.42
N GLY A 119 2.21 7.05 -4.69
CA GLY A 119 1.67 8.40 -4.68
C GLY A 119 2.63 9.44 -4.13
N GLU A 120 3.44 9.06 -3.14
CA GLU A 120 4.39 9.94 -2.46
C GLU A 120 5.64 10.22 -3.30
N ILE A 121 6.24 9.19 -3.90
CA ILE A 121 7.51 9.29 -4.64
C ILE A 121 7.34 9.38 -6.16
N GLY A 122 6.12 9.16 -6.65
CA GLY A 122 5.80 9.13 -8.08
C GLY A 122 6.07 7.78 -8.75
N LYS A 123 5.38 7.54 -9.87
CA LYS A 123 5.44 6.25 -10.60
C LYS A 123 6.85 5.89 -11.05
N ALA A 124 7.60 6.84 -11.62
CA ALA A 124 8.93 6.56 -12.17
C ALA A 124 9.91 6.09 -11.09
N ALA A 125 9.97 6.80 -9.95
CA ALA A 125 10.85 6.45 -8.83
C ALA A 125 10.41 5.12 -8.18
N PHE A 126 9.10 4.86 -8.10
CA PHE A 126 8.57 3.60 -7.57
C PHE A 126 8.97 2.41 -8.46
N ASP A 127 8.75 2.49 -9.76
CA ASP A 127 9.10 1.42 -10.70
C ASP A 127 10.63 1.17 -10.73
N GLN A 128 11.43 2.24 -10.68
CA GLN A 128 12.88 2.14 -10.57
C GLN A 128 13.32 1.52 -9.23
N GLY A 129 12.63 1.87 -8.13
CA GLY A 129 12.89 1.32 -6.80
C GLY A 129 12.72 -0.19 -6.75
N LEU A 130 11.64 -0.70 -7.36
CA LEU A 130 11.42 -2.15 -7.47
C LEU A 130 12.48 -2.84 -8.33
N ARG A 131 12.88 -2.25 -9.46
CA ARG A 131 13.96 -2.79 -10.28
C ARG A 131 15.30 -2.79 -9.55
N TYR A 132 15.60 -1.71 -8.83
CA TYR A 132 16.80 -1.59 -8.02
C TYR A 132 16.79 -2.62 -6.89
N PHE A 133 15.67 -2.77 -6.18
CA PHE A 133 15.49 -3.79 -5.14
C PHE A 133 15.75 -5.19 -5.68
N TRP A 134 15.16 -5.55 -6.84
CA TRP A 134 15.44 -6.82 -7.51
C TRP A 134 16.91 -7.00 -7.84
N GLN A 135 17.56 -6.01 -8.44
CA GLN A 135 18.95 -6.09 -8.84
C GLN A 135 19.90 -6.32 -7.66
N GLN A 136 19.59 -5.68 -6.51
CA GLN A 136 20.43 -5.77 -5.32
C GLN A 136 20.19 -7.05 -4.52
N HIS A 137 19.00 -7.62 -4.55
CA HIS A 137 18.58 -8.66 -3.62
C HIS A 137 18.10 -9.96 -4.28
N LYS A 138 18.14 -10.07 -5.62
CA LYS A 138 17.76 -11.32 -6.28
C LYS A 138 18.59 -12.48 -5.75
N PHE A 139 17.88 -13.58 -5.43
CA PHE A 139 18.43 -14.82 -4.87
C PHE A 139 19.09 -14.64 -3.50
N SER A 140 18.65 -13.66 -2.74
CA SER A 140 19.03 -13.45 -1.35
C SER A 140 17.83 -12.98 -0.53
N SER A 141 17.96 -13.01 0.80
CA SER A 141 16.93 -12.57 1.72
C SER A 141 16.95 -11.05 1.91
N ALA A 142 15.77 -10.41 1.90
CA ALA A 142 15.63 -8.98 2.11
C ALA A 142 14.38 -8.65 2.94
N GLY A 143 14.46 -7.55 3.70
CA GLY A 143 13.40 -7.08 4.59
C GLY A 143 12.87 -5.69 4.22
N TRP A 144 12.00 -5.15 5.08
CA TRP A 144 11.43 -3.81 4.91
C TRP A 144 12.48 -2.69 4.84
N GLY A 145 13.60 -2.85 5.56
CA GLY A 145 14.72 -1.89 5.52
C GLY A 145 15.38 -1.82 4.15
N ASP A 146 15.48 -2.95 3.45
CA ASP A 146 16.06 -3.04 2.10
C ASP A 146 15.13 -2.42 1.06
N LEU A 147 13.84 -2.67 1.17
CA LEU A 147 12.81 -2.00 0.35
C LEU A 147 12.87 -0.48 0.54
N ARG A 148 12.90 0.00 1.79
CA ARG A 148 13.03 1.42 2.09
C ARG A 148 14.25 2.03 1.41
N ARG A 149 15.44 1.45 1.63
CA ARG A 149 16.69 1.94 1.02
C ARG A 149 16.65 1.97 -0.51
N SER A 150 16.00 0.99 -1.11
CA SER A 150 15.84 0.94 -2.57
C SER A 150 14.98 2.09 -3.09
N PHE A 151 13.87 2.39 -2.42
CA PHE A 151 13.02 3.52 -2.80
C PHE A 151 13.66 4.89 -2.46
N GLU A 152 14.39 5.00 -1.36
CA GLU A 152 15.18 6.21 -1.02
C GLU A 152 16.24 6.50 -2.09
N THR A 153 16.94 5.44 -2.55
CA THR A 153 17.97 5.56 -3.59
C THR A 153 17.40 6.10 -4.90
N THR A 154 16.21 5.66 -5.30
CA THR A 154 15.63 6.04 -6.59
C THR A 154 14.80 7.32 -6.53
N SER A 155 14.16 7.60 -5.42
CA SER A 155 13.36 8.82 -5.24
C SER A 155 14.18 10.02 -4.77
N LYS A 156 15.39 9.80 -4.23
CA LYS A 156 16.22 10.81 -3.56
C LYS A 156 15.52 11.48 -2.36
N ARG A 157 14.61 10.76 -1.72
CA ARG A 157 13.84 11.23 -0.55
C ARG A 157 14.13 10.35 0.65
N ASP A 158 14.17 10.95 1.84
CA ASP A 158 14.13 10.20 3.10
C ASP A 158 12.71 9.65 3.33
N LEU A 159 12.59 8.33 3.41
CA LEU A 159 11.34 7.62 3.63
C LEU A 159 11.27 6.98 5.03
N ASN A 160 12.22 7.29 5.91
CA ASN A 160 12.27 6.70 7.24
C ASN A 160 10.99 6.94 8.05
N VAL A 161 10.46 8.18 8.04
CA VAL A 161 9.20 8.50 8.72
C VAL A 161 8.04 7.73 8.11
N PHE A 162 7.96 7.66 6.77
CA PHE A 162 6.91 6.93 6.07
C PHE A 162 6.90 5.44 6.46
N PHE A 163 8.03 4.75 6.34
CA PHE A 163 8.10 3.32 6.68
C PHE A 163 7.84 3.07 8.16
N ARG A 164 8.46 3.85 9.05
CA ARG A 164 8.27 3.69 10.49
C ARG A 164 6.82 3.86 10.93
N GLN A 165 6.09 4.84 10.38
CA GLN A 165 4.69 5.05 10.77
C GLN A 165 3.73 4.00 10.21
N TRP A 166 4.00 3.43 9.03
CA TRP A 166 3.10 2.46 8.41
C TRP A 166 3.46 1.00 8.71
N ILE A 167 4.73 0.71 8.92
CA ILE A 167 5.22 -0.67 9.14
C ILE A 167 5.34 -1.00 10.63
N ASP A 168 5.81 -0.05 11.48
CA ASP A 168 6.08 -0.32 12.89
C ASP A 168 4.92 0.02 13.81
N ARG A 169 3.93 0.81 13.37
CA ARG A 169 2.78 1.19 14.18
C ARG A 169 1.54 0.41 13.77
N THR A 170 0.68 0.13 14.75
CA THR A 170 -0.73 -0.22 14.54
C THR A 170 -1.56 1.03 14.25
N GLY A 171 -2.79 0.84 13.79
CA GLY A 171 -3.70 1.93 13.48
C GLY A 171 -3.52 2.51 12.09
N ALA A 172 -4.34 3.50 11.80
CA ALA A 172 -4.29 4.35 10.62
C ALA A 172 -4.56 5.80 11.02
N ALA A 173 -4.27 6.74 10.12
CA ALA A 173 -4.59 8.13 10.33
C ALA A 173 -6.12 8.31 10.31
N GLU A 174 -6.65 8.87 11.38
CA GLU A 174 -8.05 9.28 11.48
C GLU A 174 -8.11 10.78 11.21
N ILE A 175 -8.66 11.13 10.05
CA ILE A 175 -8.65 12.51 9.56
C ILE A 175 -10.07 13.05 9.38
N SER A 176 -10.23 14.34 9.65
CA SER A 176 -11.44 15.09 9.34
C SER A 176 -11.10 16.45 8.73
N LEU A 177 -11.98 16.93 7.85
CA LEU A 177 -11.89 18.24 7.25
C LEU A 177 -12.85 19.18 7.99
N GLN A 178 -12.37 20.34 8.43
CA GLN A 178 -13.12 21.34 9.21
C GLN A 178 -12.94 22.72 8.61
N ASN A 179 -13.89 23.62 8.91
CA ASN A 179 -13.85 25.03 8.56
C ASN A 179 -13.60 25.33 7.08
N ALA A 180 -14.07 24.47 6.18
CA ALA A 180 -13.91 24.68 4.74
C ALA A 180 -14.74 25.91 4.29
N HIS A 181 -14.09 26.89 3.67
CA HIS A 181 -14.74 28.08 3.12
C HIS A 181 -13.97 28.63 1.93
N ARG A 182 -14.65 29.41 1.09
CA ARG A 182 -14.02 30.12 -0.03
C ARG A 182 -13.28 31.35 0.47
N THR A 183 -12.12 31.59 -0.13
CA THR A 183 -11.32 32.82 0.00
C THR A 183 -11.29 33.56 -1.32
N ALA A 184 -10.66 34.74 -1.37
CA ALA A 184 -10.47 35.48 -2.62
C ALA A 184 -9.67 34.66 -3.65
N ASP A 185 -8.68 33.88 -3.21
CA ASP A 185 -7.70 33.20 -4.05
C ASP A 185 -7.88 31.67 -4.09
N GLY A 186 -8.93 31.13 -3.42
CA GLY A 186 -9.12 29.68 -3.41
C GLY A 186 -10.08 29.16 -2.33
N VAL A 187 -9.65 28.14 -1.61
CA VAL A 187 -10.39 27.48 -0.52
C VAL A 187 -9.46 27.30 0.66
N ALA A 188 -9.89 27.78 1.81
CA ALA A 188 -9.22 27.51 3.08
C ALA A 188 -9.98 26.43 3.87
N PHE A 189 -9.23 25.58 4.58
CA PHE A 189 -9.79 24.53 5.44
C PHE A 189 -8.77 24.07 6.49
N THR A 190 -9.22 23.31 7.45
CA THR A 190 -8.36 22.69 8.46
C THR A 190 -8.45 21.17 8.37
N ILE A 191 -7.30 20.51 8.30
CA ILE A 191 -7.21 19.07 8.48
C ILE A 191 -6.96 18.80 9.95
N LYS A 192 -7.82 17.99 10.57
CA LYS A 192 -7.63 17.48 11.93
C LYS A 192 -7.24 16.01 11.89
N GLN A 193 -6.28 15.63 12.72
CA GLN A 193 -5.93 14.24 13.00
C GLN A 193 -6.23 13.91 14.45
N SER A 194 -6.87 12.76 14.71
CA SER A 194 -7.10 12.23 16.05
C SER A 194 -5.90 11.40 16.52
N GLY A 195 -5.68 11.31 17.83
CA GLY A 195 -4.60 10.53 18.42
C GLY A 195 -3.20 11.03 18.07
N SER A 196 -2.25 10.13 17.94
CA SER A 196 -0.88 10.45 17.52
C SER A 196 -0.84 10.71 16.02
N PRO A 197 -0.48 11.92 15.57
CA PRO A 197 -0.56 12.28 14.16
C PRO A 197 0.38 11.46 13.29
N TYR A 198 0.02 11.33 12.03
CA TYR A 198 0.83 10.78 10.96
C TYR A 198 1.38 11.93 10.11
N ALA A 199 2.57 11.74 9.55
CA ALA A 199 3.06 12.62 8.48
C ALA A 199 2.39 12.18 7.18
N LEU A 200 1.43 12.97 6.70
CA LEU A 200 0.58 12.64 5.57
C LEU A 200 0.81 13.59 4.41
N SER A 201 0.82 13.07 3.20
CA SER A 201 0.73 13.80 1.95
C SER A 201 -0.64 13.51 1.30
N ILE A 202 -1.61 14.38 1.55
CA ILE A 202 -3.02 14.16 1.24
C ILE A 202 -3.36 14.79 -0.11
N PRO A 203 -3.85 14.03 -1.10
CA PRO A 203 -4.37 14.62 -2.32
C PRO A 203 -5.74 15.27 -2.02
N VAL A 204 -5.86 16.56 -2.30
CA VAL A 204 -7.09 17.34 -2.19
C VAL A 204 -7.51 17.76 -3.58
N THR A 205 -8.68 17.33 -4.02
CA THR A 205 -9.25 17.71 -5.31
C THR A 205 -10.28 18.83 -5.13
N LEU A 206 -10.04 19.93 -5.79
CA LEU A 206 -10.97 21.05 -5.92
C LEU A 206 -11.76 20.89 -7.22
N THR A 207 -13.09 20.98 -7.13
CA THR A 207 -13.97 20.93 -8.30
C THR A 207 -14.71 22.26 -8.43
N THR A 208 -14.57 22.93 -9.57
CA THR A 208 -15.27 24.18 -9.92
C THR A 208 -15.96 24.01 -11.25
N GLY A 209 -17.26 23.82 -11.22
CA GLY A 209 -18.02 23.47 -12.42
C GLY A 209 -17.56 22.12 -13.01
N ARG A 210 -16.93 22.16 -14.20
CA ARG A 210 -16.39 20.98 -14.89
C ARG A 210 -14.88 20.81 -14.71
N GLU A 211 -14.21 21.80 -14.10
CA GLU A 211 -12.78 21.79 -13.91
C GLU A 211 -12.43 21.13 -12.58
N GLN A 212 -11.36 20.34 -12.60
CA GLN A 212 -10.81 19.69 -11.41
C GLN A 212 -9.30 19.95 -11.34
N ALA A 213 -8.84 20.33 -10.14
CA ALA A 213 -7.42 20.46 -9.83
C ALA A 213 -7.10 19.70 -8.56
N THR A 214 -6.06 18.87 -8.57
CA THR A 214 -5.62 18.12 -7.38
C THR A 214 -4.30 18.69 -6.88
N HIS A 215 -4.28 19.08 -5.62
CA HIS A 215 -3.11 19.55 -4.89
C HIS A 215 -2.74 18.58 -3.78
N ARG A 216 -1.44 18.46 -3.48
CA ARG A 216 -0.98 17.67 -2.33
C ARG A 216 -0.72 18.58 -1.14
N VAL A 217 -1.39 18.28 -0.04
CA VAL A 217 -1.31 19.00 1.22
C VAL A 217 -0.54 18.16 2.22
N GLN A 218 0.43 18.78 2.90
CA GLN A 218 1.20 18.13 3.96
C GLN A 218 0.53 18.36 5.31
N SER A 219 0.34 17.29 6.10
CA SER A 219 -0.19 17.37 7.46
C SER A 219 0.58 16.40 8.36
N ALA A 220 1.28 16.94 9.36
CA ALA A 220 2.09 16.15 10.30
C ALA A 220 1.77 16.46 11.77
N SER A 221 0.66 17.16 12.02
CA SER A 221 0.19 17.56 13.35
C SER A 221 -1.29 17.28 13.52
N ASN A 222 -1.78 17.38 14.76
CA ASN A 222 -3.21 17.17 15.05
C ASN A 222 -4.13 18.23 14.40
N SER A 223 -3.56 19.36 13.96
CA SER A 223 -4.31 20.43 13.28
C SER A 223 -3.42 21.13 12.28
N THR A 224 -3.79 21.10 11.01
CA THR A 224 -3.06 21.76 9.91
C THR A 224 -4.03 22.65 9.16
N ALA A 225 -3.77 23.97 9.16
CA ALA A 225 -4.51 24.95 8.37
C ALA A 225 -3.93 25.01 6.93
N ILE A 226 -4.79 25.10 5.93
CA ILE A 226 -4.47 25.19 4.50
C ILE A 226 -5.16 26.43 3.93
#